data_411203c667d99f978eeeb6e9daa21590
#
_entry.id   411203c667d99f978eeeb6e9daa21590
#
_cell.length_a   1.000
_cell.length_b   1.000
_cell.length_c   1.000
_cell.angle_alpha   90.00
_cell.angle_beta   90.00
_cell.angle_gamma   90.00
#
_symmetry.space_group_name_H-M   'P 1'
#
loop_
_entity.id
_entity.type
_entity.pdbx_description
1 polymer ?
#
loop_
_entity_poly.entity_id
_entity_poly.type
_entity_poly.pdbx_seq_one_letter_code
_entity_poly.pdbx_strand_id
1 'polypeptide(L)'
;MTPSDPSPPVRDAEFLTGRALIAMPGIGDPRFERAVILICAHDSGHAMGLVVNRPIDGLTSPDLLERLGVSAAADAPQEPVLIGGPVERERGFVLHTDDYLNEGSSAKVGEGIALTATRDVLEAMADPVRRPRKAVLALGYSGWGAGQLEQEIRDNVWLTCDLDEALVFSHDHDHKWSQALARLGVSADRLSGQAGRA
;
A
#
# COMPACT_ATOMS: atom_id res chain seq x y z
N MET A 1 52.97 -13.67 2.34
CA MET A 1 51.67 -13.96 2.99
C MET A 1 51.05 -12.61 3.33
N THR A 2 50.22 -12.08 2.40
CA THR A 2 49.50 -10.82 2.58
C THR A 2 48.16 -11.11 3.25
N PRO A 3 47.79 -10.41 4.33
CA PRO A 3 46.51 -10.59 4.94
C PRO A 3 45.41 -10.04 4.01
N SER A 4 44.44 -10.86 3.74
CA SER A 4 43.21 -10.47 3.02
C SER A 4 42.48 -9.44 3.85
N ASP A 5 42.26 -8.30 3.27
CA ASP A 5 41.41 -7.21 3.77
C ASP A 5 39.98 -7.75 3.87
N PRO A 6 39.29 -7.67 5.02
CA PRO A 6 37.91 -8.08 5.11
C PRO A 6 37.05 -7.07 4.33
N SER A 7 36.41 -7.57 3.28
CA SER A 7 35.38 -6.81 2.56
C SER A 7 34.40 -6.23 3.58
N PRO A 8 34.00 -4.94 3.42
CA PRO A 8 33.01 -4.36 4.32
C PRO A 8 31.70 -5.18 4.25
N PRO A 9 30.99 -5.34 5.38
CA PRO A 9 29.73 -6.06 5.39
C PRO A 9 28.80 -5.41 4.39
N VAL A 10 28.27 -6.23 3.47
CA VAL A 10 27.16 -5.84 2.61
C VAL A 10 26.07 -5.38 3.57
N ARG A 11 25.74 -4.09 3.54
CA ARG A 11 24.59 -3.56 4.27
C ARG A 11 23.41 -4.39 3.79
N ASP A 12 22.77 -5.13 4.71
CA ASP A 12 21.54 -5.86 4.43
C ASP A 12 20.60 -4.89 3.71
N ALA A 13 20.16 -5.29 2.51
CA ALA A 13 19.20 -4.50 1.77
C ALA A 13 17.99 -4.31 2.68
N GLU A 14 17.74 -3.08 3.08
CA GLU A 14 16.66 -2.75 4.01
C GLU A 14 15.34 -3.00 3.29
N PHE A 15 14.67 -4.09 3.62
CA PHE A 15 13.36 -4.41 3.06
C PHE A 15 12.33 -3.39 3.53
N LEU A 16 11.43 -3.01 2.63
CA LEU A 16 10.52 -1.87 2.80
C LEU A 16 9.11 -2.26 3.25
N THR A 17 8.90 -3.50 3.67
CA THR A 17 7.58 -3.92 4.20
C THR A 17 7.12 -2.98 5.32
N GLY A 18 5.89 -2.47 5.19
CA GLY A 18 5.31 -1.49 6.13
C GLY A 18 5.65 -0.03 5.83
N ARG A 19 6.55 0.23 4.87
CA ARG A 19 6.83 1.58 4.40
C ARG A 19 5.98 1.95 3.18
N ALA A 20 5.85 3.22 2.91
CA ALA A 20 5.16 3.70 1.73
C ALA A 20 6.11 4.19 0.66
N LEU A 21 5.69 4.02 -0.58
CA LEU A 21 6.24 4.69 -1.74
C LEU A 21 5.36 5.87 -2.11
N ILE A 22 5.99 7.00 -2.39
CA ILE A 22 5.32 8.19 -2.89
C ILE A 22 5.81 8.41 -4.32
N ALA A 23 4.90 8.41 -5.29
CA ALA A 23 5.23 8.63 -6.69
C ALA A 23 5.82 10.04 -6.89
N MET A 24 6.98 10.14 -7.53
CA MET A 24 7.55 11.42 -7.92
C MET A 24 6.75 12.04 -9.08
N PRO A 25 6.61 13.37 -9.12
CA PRO A 25 6.04 14.04 -10.28
C PRO A 25 6.82 13.66 -11.55
N GLY A 26 6.11 13.39 -12.64
CA GLY A 26 6.74 12.99 -13.89
C GLY A 26 7.12 11.51 -13.98
N ILE A 27 6.54 10.66 -13.11
CA ILE A 27 6.73 9.20 -13.13
C ILE A 27 6.48 8.57 -14.52
N GLY A 28 5.75 9.27 -15.41
CA GLY A 28 5.52 8.85 -16.80
C GLY A 28 4.47 7.74 -16.95
N ASP A 29 4.06 7.10 -15.89
CA ASP A 29 3.00 6.09 -15.88
C ASP A 29 1.75 6.68 -15.21
N PRO A 30 0.66 6.95 -15.97
CA PRO A 30 -0.55 7.54 -15.43
C PRO A 30 -1.24 6.66 -14.38
N ARG A 31 -0.95 5.36 -14.36
CA ARG A 31 -1.47 4.45 -13.34
C ARG A 31 -0.94 4.76 -11.95
N PHE A 32 0.22 5.40 -11.86
CA PHE A 32 0.91 5.72 -10.62
C PHE A 32 1.07 7.23 -10.37
N GLU A 33 0.48 8.06 -11.20
CA GLU A 33 0.52 9.51 -10.98
C GLU A 33 -0.04 9.87 -9.60
N ARG A 34 0.76 10.55 -8.76
CA ARG A 34 0.41 10.88 -7.36
C ARG A 34 -0.01 9.68 -6.50
N ALA A 35 0.47 8.49 -6.82
CA ALA A 35 0.17 7.32 -6.03
C ALA A 35 0.91 7.33 -4.69
N VAL A 36 0.23 6.83 -3.67
CA VAL A 36 0.81 6.41 -2.39
C VAL A 36 0.60 4.91 -2.31
N ILE A 37 1.70 4.15 -2.19
CA ILE A 37 1.66 2.69 -2.17
C ILE A 37 2.21 2.20 -0.84
N LEU A 38 1.42 1.43 -0.10
CA LEU A 38 1.91 0.72 1.09
C LEU A 38 2.56 -0.59 0.65
N ILE A 39 3.83 -0.78 0.97
CA ILE A 39 4.54 -2.03 0.69
C ILE A 39 4.09 -3.10 1.69
N CYS A 40 3.46 -4.13 1.18
CA CYS A 40 2.89 -5.23 1.97
C CYS A 40 3.82 -6.43 2.09
N ALA A 41 4.70 -6.63 1.11
CA ALA A 41 5.74 -7.65 1.13
C ALA A 41 6.96 -7.15 0.34
N HIS A 42 8.15 -7.43 0.84
CA HIS A 42 9.40 -7.13 0.16
C HIS A 42 10.49 -8.08 0.64
N ASP A 43 11.11 -8.77 -0.30
CA ASP A 43 12.28 -9.61 -0.10
C ASP A 43 13.25 -9.50 -1.28
N SER A 44 14.29 -10.32 -1.32
CA SER A 44 15.28 -10.29 -2.40
C SER A 44 14.75 -10.70 -3.77
N GLY A 45 13.60 -11.39 -3.83
CA GLY A 45 13.00 -11.91 -5.05
C GLY A 45 11.89 -11.04 -5.63
N HIS A 46 11.19 -10.28 -4.79
CA HIS A 46 10.04 -9.49 -5.22
C HIS A 46 9.64 -8.42 -4.20
N ALA A 47 8.83 -7.46 -4.66
CA ALA A 47 8.06 -6.59 -3.79
C ALA A 47 6.60 -6.52 -4.26
N MET A 48 5.69 -6.35 -3.31
CA MET A 48 4.25 -6.21 -3.54
C MET A 48 3.70 -5.10 -2.66
N GLY A 49 2.87 -4.24 -3.23
CA GLY A 49 2.23 -3.15 -2.51
C GLY A 49 0.84 -2.82 -3.03
N LEU A 50 0.10 -2.07 -2.23
CA LEU A 50 -1.25 -1.60 -2.56
C LEU A 50 -1.28 -0.08 -2.61
N VAL A 51 -1.81 0.45 -3.72
CA VAL A 51 -2.14 1.88 -3.81
C VAL A 51 -3.27 2.17 -2.83
N VAL A 52 -3.08 3.14 -1.94
CA VAL A 52 -4.01 3.43 -0.84
C VAL A 52 -4.79 4.74 -1.02
N ASN A 53 -4.65 5.38 -2.18
CA ASN A 53 -5.30 6.67 -2.46
C ASN A 53 -6.06 6.73 -3.80
N ARG A 54 -6.49 5.57 -4.32
CA ARG A 54 -7.30 5.52 -5.56
C ARG A 54 -8.62 4.81 -5.36
N PRO A 55 -9.67 5.53 -4.94
CA PRO A 55 -11.01 4.96 -4.84
C PRO A 55 -11.59 4.65 -6.23
N ILE A 56 -12.39 3.60 -6.30
CA ILE A 56 -13.23 3.29 -7.46
C ILE A 56 -14.53 4.05 -7.29
N ASP A 57 -14.84 4.92 -8.24
CA ASP A 57 -16.08 5.71 -8.21
C ASP A 57 -17.31 4.80 -8.21
N GLY A 58 -18.22 5.07 -7.27
CA GLY A 58 -19.51 4.38 -7.19
C GLY A 58 -19.44 2.92 -6.71
N LEU A 59 -18.32 2.49 -6.14
CA LEU A 59 -18.19 1.15 -5.57
C LEU A 59 -17.74 1.22 -4.10
N THR A 60 -18.61 0.78 -3.20
CA THR A 60 -18.31 0.68 -1.77
C THR A 60 -18.01 -0.76 -1.35
N SER A 61 -17.38 -0.92 -0.18
CA SER A 61 -17.12 -2.25 0.38
C SER A 61 -18.39 -3.09 0.56
N PRO A 62 -19.50 -2.58 1.11
CA PRO A 62 -20.76 -3.34 1.17
C PRO A 62 -21.28 -3.77 -0.20
N ASP A 63 -21.21 -2.91 -1.22
CA ASP A 63 -21.63 -3.27 -2.58
C ASP A 63 -20.85 -4.44 -3.14
N LEU A 64 -19.52 -4.43 -2.92
CA LEU A 64 -18.66 -5.52 -3.38
C LEU A 64 -18.90 -6.81 -2.58
N LEU A 65 -19.06 -6.71 -1.25
CA LEU A 65 -19.40 -7.86 -0.40
C LEU A 65 -20.68 -8.54 -0.88
N GLU A 66 -21.73 -7.76 -1.17
CA GLU A 66 -22.99 -8.29 -1.66
C GLU A 66 -22.85 -9.02 -3.00
N ARG A 67 -22.06 -8.45 -3.94
CA ARG A 67 -21.74 -9.11 -5.22
C ARG A 67 -20.98 -10.42 -5.03
N LEU A 68 -20.21 -10.56 -3.96
CA LEU A 68 -19.47 -11.77 -3.59
C LEU A 68 -20.31 -12.75 -2.75
N GLY A 69 -21.59 -12.46 -2.54
CA GLY A 69 -22.50 -13.29 -1.77
C GLY A 69 -22.27 -13.22 -0.25
N VAL A 70 -21.69 -12.12 0.22
CA VAL A 70 -21.49 -11.82 1.65
C VAL A 70 -22.42 -10.70 2.04
N SER A 71 -23.45 -10.99 2.82
CA SER A 71 -24.40 -9.98 3.28
C SER A 71 -23.81 -9.16 4.40
N ALA A 72 -23.57 -7.87 4.13
CA ALA A 72 -23.09 -6.94 5.13
C ALA A 72 -24.21 -6.51 6.08
N ALA A 73 -23.86 -6.26 7.35
CA ALA A 73 -24.78 -5.67 8.31
C ALA A 73 -25.23 -4.28 7.84
N ALA A 74 -26.42 -3.84 8.24
CA ALA A 74 -26.99 -2.55 7.84
C ALA A 74 -26.13 -1.34 8.29
N ASP A 75 -25.34 -1.52 9.33
CA ASP A 75 -24.41 -0.52 9.87
C ASP A 75 -22.97 -0.66 9.35
N ALA A 76 -22.76 -1.47 8.30
CA ALA A 76 -21.42 -1.65 7.72
C ALA A 76 -20.87 -0.32 7.17
N PRO A 77 -19.59 -0.01 7.45
CA PRO A 77 -18.97 1.21 6.93
C PRO A 77 -19.02 1.28 5.40
N GLN A 78 -19.40 2.43 4.87
CA GLN A 78 -19.52 2.69 3.42
C GLN A 78 -18.15 3.13 2.86
N GLU A 79 -17.11 2.33 3.11
CA GLU A 79 -15.77 2.62 2.62
C GLU A 79 -15.69 2.40 1.11
N PRO A 80 -15.03 3.29 0.34
CA PRO A 80 -14.79 3.05 -1.07
C PRO A 80 -13.85 1.86 -1.26
N VAL A 81 -14.09 1.08 -2.31
CA VAL A 81 -13.13 0.07 -2.77
C VAL A 81 -12.02 0.78 -3.54
N LEU A 82 -10.76 0.42 -3.28
CA LEU A 82 -9.60 1.02 -3.92
C LEU A 82 -9.12 0.20 -5.13
N ILE A 83 -8.47 0.87 -6.07
CA ILE A 83 -7.61 0.24 -7.07
C ILE A 83 -6.23 0.07 -6.41
N GLY A 84 -5.89 -1.14 -6.00
CA GLY A 84 -4.61 -1.43 -5.34
C GLY A 84 -3.40 -1.48 -6.28
N GLY A 85 -3.65 -1.67 -7.57
CA GLY A 85 -2.63 -1.68 -8.61
C GLY A 85 -3.07 -2.35 -9.90
N PRO A 86 -2.20 -2.39 -10.93
CA PRO A 86 -2.53 -2.88 -12.25
C PRO A 86 -2.49 -4.41 -12.41
N VAL A 87 -1.92 -5.13 -11.43
CA VAL A 87 -1.73 -6.58 -11.50
C VAL A 87 -2.93 -7.29 -10.89
N GLU A 88 -3.42 -8.36 -11.54
CA GLU A 88 -4.55 -9.19 -11.05
C GLU A 88 -5.74 -8.35 -10.57
N ARG A 89 -6.29 -7.49 -11.41
CA ARG A 89 -7.30 -6.47 -11.08
C ARG A 89 -8.60 -7.01 -10.45
N GLU A 90 -8.85 -8.30 -10.57
CA GLU A 90 -10.02 -8.97 -9.99
C GLU A 90 -9.73 -9.58 -8.62
N ARG A 91 -8.46 -9.62 -8.22
CA ARG A 91 -8.06 -10.15 -6.93
C ARG A 91 -8.26 -9.12 -5.82
N GLY A 92 -8.98 -9.51 -4.79
CA GLY A 92 -9.26 -8.67 -3.62
C GLY A 92 -8.21 -8.81 -2.53
N PHE A 93 -7.90 -7.67 -1.91
CA PHE A 93 -7.03 -7.56 -0.74
C PHE A 93 -7.71 -6.67 0.29
N VAL A 94 -7.62 -6.99 1.56
CA VAL A 94 -8.11 -6.16 2.64
C VAL A 94 -6.94 -5.71 3.50
N LEU A 95 -6.69 -4.40 3.53
CA LEU A 95 -5.88 -3.77 4.58
C LEU A 95 -6.79 -3.48 5.76
N HIS A 96 -6.37 -3.83 6.94
CA HIS A 96 -7.18 -3.64 8.14
C HIS A 96 -6.30 -3.44 9.38
N THR A 97 -6.92 -2.96 10.45
CA THR A 97 -6.28 -2.86 11.75
C THR A 97 -6.04 -4.27 12.33
N ASP A 98 -4.96 -4.43 13.08
CA ASP A 98 -4.50 -5.73 13.57
C ASP A 98 -5.26 -6.26 14.79
N ASP A 99 -6.38 -5.61 15.15
CA ASP A 99 -7.39 -6.14 16.08
C ASP A 99 -8.17 -7.34 15.50
N TYR A 100 -8.09 -7.55 14.17
CA TYR A 100 -8.48 -8.78 13.49
C TYR A 100 -7.22 -9.46 12.95
N LEU A 101 -6.99 -10.69 13.32
CA LEU A 101 -5.93 -11.53 12.76
C LEU A 101 -6.45 -12.96 12.66
N ASN A 102 -6.33 -13.57 11.50
CA ASN A 102 -6.61 -14.97 11.29
C ASN A 102 -5.28 -15.68 11.01
N GLU A 103 -4.94 -16.63 11.88
CA GLU A 103 -3.68 -17.38 11.79
C GLU A 103 -3.60 -18.11 10.44
N GLY A 104 -2.49 -17.92 9.74
CA GLY A 104 -2.24 -18.51 8.42
C GLY A 104 -2.80 -17.74 7.24
N SER A 105 -3.69 -16.73 7.44
CA SER A 105 -4.25 -15.92 6.33
C SER A 105 -3.99 -14.43 6.45
N SER A 106 -3.73 -13.92 7.65
CA SER A 106 -3.39 -12.52 7.88
C SER A 106 -1.88 -12.32 8.01
N ALA A 107 -1.34 -11.35 7.30
CA ALA A 107 0.07 -10.94 7.39
C ALA A 107 0.16 -9.55 8.01
N LYS A 108 0.99 -9.39 9.04
CA LYS A 108 1.32 -8.06 9.57
C LYS A 108 2.17 -7.30 8.57
N VAL A 109 1.74 -6.09 8.21
CA VAL A 109 2.42 -5.23 7.24
C VAL A 109 3.22 -4.15 7.94
N GLY A 110 2.69 -3.63 9.05
CA GLY A 110 3.33 -2.57 9.83
C GLY A 110 2.74 -2.53 11.24
N GLU A 111 3.06 -1.50 11.99
CA GLU A 111 2.50 -1.31 13.31
C GLU A 111 1.00 -1.02 13.21
N GLY A 112 0.19 -1.87 13.83
CA GLY A 112 -1.26 -1.77 13.84
C GLY A 112 -1.97 -2.12 12.52
N ILE A 113 -1.24 -2.54 11.47
CA ILE A 113 -1.79 -2.81 10.13
C ILE A 113 -1.49 -4.24 9.70
N ALA A 114 -2.50 -4.90 9.17
CA ALA A 114 -2.40 -6.23 8.60
C ALA A 114 -3.06 -6.29 7.21
N LEU A 115 -2.69 -7.30 6.44
CA LEU A 115 -3.22 -7.64 5.14
C LEU A 115 -3.82 -9.05 5.17
N THR A 116 -5.02 -9.21 4.64
CA THR A 116 -5.65 -10.50 4.42
C THR A 116 -6.27 -10.56 3.03
N ALA A 117 -6.07 -11.67 2.32
CA ALA A 117 -6.56 -11.85 0.95
C ALA A 117 -7.53 -13.05 0.82
N THR A 118 -8.04 -13.56 1.91
CA THR A 118 -8.92 -14.73 1.98
C THR A 118 -10.36 -14.33 2.33
N ARG A 119 -11.32 -15.19 2.01
CA ARG A 119 -12.75 -14.91 2.18
C ARG A 119 -13.15 -14.63 3.63
N ASP A 120 -12.47 -15.20 4.59
CA ASP A 120 -12.77 -15.04 6.02
C ASP A 120 -12.77 -13.59 6.49
N VAL A 121 -11.86 -12.74 5.96
CA VAL A 121 -11.85 -11.32 6.29
C VAL A 121 -13.06 -10.58 5.71
N LEU A 122 -13.57 -11.00 4.55
CA LEU A 122 -14.78 -10.41 3.97
C LEU A 122 -16.00 -10.73 4.84
N GLU A 123 -16.09 -11.96 5.34
CA GLU A 123 -17.13 -12.38 6.28
C GLU A 123 -17.01 -11.65 7.63
N ALA A 124 -15.78 -11.43 8.11
CA ALA A 124 -15.54 -10.63 9.30
C ALA A 124 -15.94 -9.17 9.11
N MET A 125 -15.63 -8.55 7.96
CA MET A 125 -16.05 -7.18 7.66
C MET A 125 -17.57 -7.00 7.65
N ALA A 126 -18.30 -8.02 7.23
CA ALA A 126 -19.75 -8.02 7.20
C ALA A 126 -20.41 -8.16 8.58
N ASP A 127 -19.68 -8.66 9.58
CA ASP A 127 -20.17 -8.97 10.92
C ASP A 127 -19.83 -7.82 11.89
N PRO A 128 -20.81 -7.18 12.53
CA PRO A 128 -20.57 -6.03 13.42
C PRO A 128 -19.72 -6.36 14.66
N VAL A 129 -19.64 -7.65 15.03
CA VAL A 129 -18.87 -8.10 16.21
C VAL A 129 -17.42 -8.45 15.84
N ARG A 130 -17.22 -9.01 14.64
CA ARG A 130 -15.92 -9.56 14.20
C ARG A 130 -15.12 -8.60 13.33
N ARG A 131 -15.77 -7.55 12.78
CA ARG A 131 -15.08 -6.63 11.86
C ARG A 131 -13.90 -5.94 12.53
N PRO A 132 -12.79 -5.75 11.80
CA PRO A 132 -11.70 -4.92 12.28
C PRO A 132 -12.19 -3.48 12.49
N ARG A 133 -11.56 -2.75 13.38
CA ARG A 133 -11.90 -1.35 13.70
C ARG A 133 -11.86 -0.46 12.46
N LYS A 134 -10.87 -0.68 11.59
CA LYS A 134 -10.76 -0.06 10.27
C LYS A 134 -10.38 -1.11 9.24
N ALA A 135 -10.95 -1.03 8.07
CA ALA A 135 -10.63 -1.88 6.95
C ALA A 135 -10.89 -1.14 5.63
N VAL A 136 -10.06 -1.40 4.64
CA VAL A 136 -10.26 -0.95 3.27
C VAL A 136 -10.01 -2.11 2.31
N LEU A 137 -10.90 -2.26 1.34
CA LEU A 137 -10.82 -3.30 0.32
C LEU A 137 -10.17 -2.71 -0.93
N ALA A 138 -9.16 -3.40 -1.47
CA ALA A 138 -8.48 -3.03 -2.71
C ALA A 138 -8.57 -4.15 -3.74
N LEU A 139 -8.72 -3.80 -4.99
CA LEU A 139 -8.68 -4.70 -6.14
C LEU A 139 -7.38 -4.52 -6.90
N GLY A 140 -6.70 -5.63 -7.15
CA GLY A 140 -5.38 -5.65 -7.78
C GLY A 140 -4.26 -5.19 -6.84
N TYR A 141 -3.04 -5.27 -7.32
CA TYR A 141 -1.84 -4.88 -6.59
C TYR A 141 -0.77 -4.32 -7.52
N SER A 142 0.25 -3.71 -6.93
CA SER A 142 1.47 -3.26 -7.59
C SER A 142 2.60 -4.22 -7.27
N GLY A 143 3.34 -4.68 -8.28
CA GLY A 143 4.38 -5.67 -8.12
C GLY A 143 5.69 -5.25 -8.75
N TRP A 144 6.80 -5.65 -8.15
CA TRP A 144 8.17 -5.46 -8.62
C TRP A 144 8.91 -6.78 -8.58
N GLY A 145 9.68 -7.05 -9.62
CA GLY A 145 10.61 -8.18 -9.63
C GLY A 145 11.86 -7.93 -8.79
N ALA A 146 12.72 -8.93 -8.70
CA ALA A 146 13.97 -8.85 -7.92
C ALA A 146 14.80 -7.62 -8.31
N GLY A 147 15.12 -6.76 -7.33
CA GLY A 147 15.95 -5.56 -7.50
C GLY A 147 15.29 -4.41 -8.28
N GLN A 148 14.07 -4.59 -8.81
CA GLN A 148 13.40 -3.57 -9.60
C GLN A 148 13.00 -2.37 -8.75
N LEU A 149 12.40 -2.60 -7.58
CA LEU A 149 11.99 -1.53 -6.69
C LEU A 149 13.17 -0.69 -6.21
N GLU A 150 14.27 -1.34 -5.83
CA GLU A 150 15.49 -0.69 -5.40
C GLU A 150 16.11 0.16 -6.52
N GLN A 151 16.04 -0.32 -7.76
CA GLN A 151 16.50 0.45 -8.91
C GLN A 151 15.62 1.68 -9.16
N GLU A 152 14.30 1.52 -9.12
CA GLU A 152 13.35 2.63 -9.29
C GLU A 152 13.50 3.70 -8.19
N ILE A 153 13.81 3.31 -6.95
CA ILE A 153 14.11 4.26 -5.86
C ILE A 153 15.42 5.00 -6.14
N ARG A 154 16.48 4.32 -6.58
CA ARG A 154 17.75 4.97 -6.97
C ARG A 154 17.57 5.95 -8.13
N ASP A 155 16.66 5.64 -9.05
CA ASP A 155 16.32 6.48 -10.20
C ASP A 155 15.32 7.62 -9.84
N ASN A 156 15.02 7.79 -8.55
CA ASN A 156 14.09 8.79 -8.04
C ASN A 156 12.66 8.69 -8.63
N VAL A 157 12.23 7.50 -8.97
CA VAL A 157 10.82 7.23 -9.36
C VAL A 157 9.92 7.31 -8.13
N TRP A 158 10.43 6.82 -7.00
CA TRP A 158 9.72 6.77 -5.72
C TRP A 158 10.52 7.43 -4.60
N LEU A 159 9.82 8.17 -3.75
CA LEU A 159 10.28 8.50 -2.41
C LEU A 159 9.72 7.48 -1.42
N THR A 160 10.42 7.25 -0.33
CA THR A 160 9.97 6.35 0.75
C THR A 160 9.67 7.14 2.02
N CYS A 161 8.58 6.80 2.69
CA CYS A 161 8.26 7.35 4.01
C CYS A 161 7.61 6.30 4.90
N ASP A 162 7.58 6.59 6.20
CA ASP A 162 6.78 5.81 7.13
C ASP A 162 5.33 6.23 7.05
N LEU A 163 4.41 5.26 7.02
CA LEU A 163 2.98 5.49 7.13
C LEU A 163 2.47 4.94 8.45
N ASP A 164 1.55 5.68 9.04
CA ASP A 164 0.76 5.24 10.18
C ASP A 164 -0.66 4.86 9.76
N GLU A 165 -1.36 4.24 10.68
CA GLU A 165 -2.75 3.86 10.54
C GLU A 165 -3.63 5.05 10.11
N ALA A 166 -3.37 6.25 10.66
CA ALA A 166 -4.18 7.43 10.37
C ALA A 166 -4.13 7.82 8.89
N LEU A 167 -2.94 7.76 8.26
CA LEU A 167 -2.82 8.10 6.85
C LEU A 167 -3.29 6.97 5.94
N VAL A 168 -3.00 5.71 6.27
CA VAL A 168 -3.43 4.56 5.46
C VAL A 168 -4.94 4.51 5.33
N PHE A 169 -5.68 4.68 6.44
CA PHE A 169 -7.15 4.62 6.48
C PHE A 169 -7.83 5.98 6.35
N SER A 170 -7.11 7.05 6.02
CA SER A 170 -7.72 8.36 5.77
C SER A 170 -8.69 8.30 4.59
N HIS A 171 -9.84 8.97 4.72
CA HIS A 171 -10.82 9.14 3.66
C HIS A 171 -10.46 10.27 2.67
N ASP A 172 -9.46 11.08 3.00
CA ASP A 172 -8.99 12.18 2.17
C ASP A 172 -8.01 11.65 1.09
N HIS A 173 -8.54 10.88 0.16
CA HIS A 173 -7.75 10.23 -0.89
C HIS A 173 -7.02 11.22 -1.80
N ASP A 174 -7.64 12.37 -2.08
CA ASP A 174 -7.09 13.39 -2.99
C ASP A 174 -5.84 14.06 -2.43
N HIS A 175 -5.78 14.27 -1.12
CA HIS A 175 -4.65 14.92 -0.46
C HIS A 175 -3.66 13.95 0.18
N LYS A 176 -3.92 12.66 0.15
CA LYS A 176 -3.04 11.65 0.79
C LYS A 176 -1.61 11.72 0.28
N TRP A 177 -1.43 11.95 -1.02
CA TRP A 177 -0.11 12.10 -1.63
C TRP A 177 0.64 13.33 -1.10
N SER A 178 0.01 14.49 -1.05
CA SER A 178 0.61 15.72 -0.50
C SER A 178 0.86 15.62 1.01
N GLN A 179 -0.02 14.94 1.74
CA GLN A 179 0.16 14.66 3.17
C GLN A 179 1.36 13.72 3.42
N ALA A 180 1.55 12.71 2.58
CA ALA A 180 2.70 11.82 2.65
C ALA A 180 4.02 12.57 2.35
N LEU A 181 4.03 13.45 1.34
CA LEU A 181 5.18 14.32 1.05
C LEU A 181 5.51 15.26 2.22
N ALA A 182 4.49 15.84 2.85
CA ALA A 182 4.68 16.75 3.98
C ALA A 182 5.39 16.07 5.16
N ARG A 183 5.21 14.77 5.35
CA ARG A 183 5.97 13.98 6.36
C ARG A 183 7.48 13.95 6.11
N LEU A 184 7.88 14.09 4.85
CA LEU A 184 9.28 14.19 4.44
C LEU A 184 9.81 15.65 4.45
N GLY A 185 8.99 16.61 4.86
CA GLY A 185 9.32 18.03 4.80
C GLY A 185 9.35 18.57 3.36
N VAL A 186 8.71 17.89 2.42
CA VAL A 186 8.67 18.24 1.00
C VAL A 186 7.29 18.77 0.65
N SER A 187 7.23 19.92 -0.01
CA SER A 187 5.98 20.45 -0.55
C SER A 187 5.82 20.05 -2.03
N ALA A 188 4.60 19.71 -2.42
CA ALA A 188 4.27 19.31 -3.79
C ALA A 188 4.70 20.36 -4.82
N ASP A 189 4.56 21.66 -4.49
CA ASP A 189 4.90 22.78 -5.36
C ASP A 189 6.40 22.88 -5.67
N ARG A 190 7.24 22.37 -4.77
CA ARG A 190 8.70 22.35 -4.99
C ARG A 190 9.17 21.21 -5.87
N LEU A 191 8.40 20.13 -5.97
CA LEU A 191 8.72 18.98 -6.81
C LEU A 191 8.37 19.20 -8.28
N SER A 192 7.34 19.98 -8.58
CA SER A 192 6.88 20.25 -9.94
C SER A 192 7.83 21.14 -10.78
N GLY A 193 8.85 21.75 -10.15
CA GLY A 193 9.76 22.71 -10.78
C GLY A 193 11.12 22.16 -11.26
N GLN A 194 11.48 20.90 -10.98
CA GLN A 194 12.83 20.39 -11.25
C GLN A 194 12.94 19.08 -12.04
N ALA A 195 11.88 18.61 -12.68
CA ALA A 195 11.98 17.51 -13.63
C ALA A 195 12.36 18.03 -15.04
N GLY A 196 13.49 18.67 -15.16
CA GLY A 196 13.98 19.06 -16.46
C GLY A 196 14.94 20.23 -16.47
N ARG A 197 16.20 19.95 -16.19
CA ARG A 197 17.39 20.55 -16.86
C ARG A 197 18.65 20.09 -16.13
N ALA A 198 19.29 19.11 -16.66
CA ALA A 198 20.75 19.00 -16.67
C ALA A 198 21.17 18.80 -18.11
#